data_a2f64d75859a34ba247f2096da7bbc9f
#
_entry.id   a2f64d75859a34ba247f2096da7bbc9f
#
_cell.length_a   1.000
_cell.length_b   1.000
_cell.length_c   1.000
_cell.angle_alpha   90.00
_cell.angle_beta   90.00
_cell.angle_gamma   90.00
#
_symmetry.space_group_name_H-M   'P 1'
#
loop_
_entity.id
_entity.type
_entity.pdbx_description
1 polymer ?
#
loop_
_entity_poly.entity_id
_entity_poly.type
_entity_poly.pdbx_seq_one_letter_code
_entity_poly.pdbx_strand_id
1 'polypeptide(L)'
;TLSETTDYTTSNSRLNAGILYDMTTISGEDLPDNIDKINGSHNGEGYIAYTFYLINSGKDTLSYDSEMTIENVTNGVDEAIRVELFVNGEKTVYGKTKSDGSGKESDCDKEFASSTEVMKDRREKLGPGEKDKYTVVIWLEGNDPDCVDKIIGGTMKLGMNFKIVETT
;
A
#
# COMPACT_ATOMS: atom_id res chain seq x y z
N THR A 1 0.50 -17.74 -5.00
CA THR A 1 1.85 -17.32 -5.41
C THR A 1 1.90 -15.81 -5.57
N LEU A 2 2.96 -15.20 -5.06
CA LEU A 2 3.29 -13.78 -5.26
C LEU A 2 4.34 -13.66 -6.35
N SER A 3 4.21 -12.70 -7.26
CA SER A 3 5.17 -12.45 -8.32
C SER A 3 5.22 -10.97 -8.69
N GLU A 4 6.40 -10.48 -9.07
CA GLU A 4 6.58 -9.14 -9.65
C GLU A 4 6.23 -9.09 -11.14
N THR A 5 6.04 -10.24 -11.77
CA THR A 5 5.72 -10.34 -13.19
C THR A 5 4.53 -11.29 -13.44
N THR A 6 3.89 -11.14 -14.59
CA THR A 6 2.72 -11.96 -14.96
C THR A 6 3.07 -13.36 -15.45
N ASP A 7 4.32 -13.63 -15.74
CA ASP A 7 4.85 -14.91 -16.26
C ASP A 7 5.48 -15.81 -15.19
N TYR A 8 5.37 -15.43 -13.93
CA TYR A 8 5.92 -16.12 -12.75
C TYR A 8 7.45 -16.20 -12.69
N THR A 9 8.17 -15.45 -13.50
CA THR A 9 9.64 -15.50 -13.53
C THR A 9 10.28 -15.03 -12.21
N THR A 10 9.56 -14.28 -11.39
CA THR A 10 9.98 -13.79 -10.07
C THR A 10 9.02 -14.22 -8.97
N SER A 11 8.71 -15.52 -8.89
CA SER A 11 7.81 -16.06 -7.87
C SER A 11 8.49 -16.13 -6.50
N ASN A 12 7.87 -15.51 -5.50
CA ASN A 12 8.35 -15.48 -4.12
C ASN A 12 7.21 -15.79 -3.13
N SER A 13 7.57 -16.34 -1.96
CA SER A 13 6.64 -16.49 -0.85
C SER A 13 6.46 -15.21 -0.04
N ARG A 14 7.35 -14.25 -0.22
CA ARG A 14 7.39 -12.99 0.51
C ARG A 14 7.95 -11.88 -0.37
N LEU A 15 7.23 -10.78 -0.48
CA LEU A 15 7.69 -9.56 -1.12
C LEU A 15 7.90 -8.50 -0.03
N ASN A 16 9.06 -7.85 -0.04
CA ASN A 16 9.40 -6.79 0.91
C ASN A 16 9.50 -5.46 0.18
N ALA A 17 8.67 -4.51 0.55
CA ALA A 17 8.86 -3.12 0.18
C ALA A 17 9.70 -2.41 1.27
N GLY A 18 10.67 -1.62 0.86
CA GLY A 18 11.66 -1.04 1.75
C GLY A 18 11.11 -0.02 2.75
N ILE A 19 11.97 0.35 3.69
CA ILE A 19 11.72 1.33 4.73
C ILE A 19 11.82 2.74 4.15
N LEU A 20 10.94 3.64 4.60
CA LEU A 20 10.98 5.06 4.28
C LEU A 20 12.10 5.76 5.09
N TYR A 21 13.23 6.05 4.44
CA TYR A 21 14.26 6.92 4.99
C TYR A 21 14.34 8.21 4.20
N ASP A 22 14.41 9.35 4.89
CA ASP A 22 14.71 10.68 4.33
C ASP A 22 13.91 11.01 3.05
N MET A 23 12.64 10.69 3.04
CA MET A 23 11.78 11.07 1.90
C MET A 23 11.56 12.57 1.89
N THR A 24 11.75 13.18 0.71
CA THR A 24 11.24 14.51 0.45
C THR A 24 9.72 14.47 0.39
N THR A 25 9.10 15.56 0.81
CA THR A 25 7.64 15.72 0.70
C THR A 25 7.26 16.00 -0.74
N ILE A 26 6.15 15.42 -1.20
CA ILE A 26 5.50 15.74 -2.47
C ILE A 26 4.00 15.90 -2.27
N SER A 27 3.31 16.44 -3.26
CA SER A 27 1.85 16.33 -3.33
C SER A 27 1.47 15.05 -4.08
N GLY A 28 0.40 14.38 -3.65
CA GLY A 28 -0.16 13.25 -4.41
C GLY A 28 -0.52 13.58 -5.85
N GLU A 29 -0.76 14.86 -6.15
CA GLU A 29 -1.00 15.35 -7.51
C GLU A 29 0.24 15.28 -8.43
N ASP A 30 1.43 15.21 -7.84
CA ASP A 30 2.71 15.12 -8.56
C ASP A 30 3.13 13.68 -8.90
N LEU A 31 2.35 12.68 -8.48
CA LEU A 31 2.61 11.28 -8.81
C LEU A 31 2.43 11.02 -10.31
N PRO A 32 3.27 10.15 -10.92
CA PRO A 32 3.13 9.82 -12.35
C PRO A 32 1.79 9.14 -12.66
N ASP A 33 1.16 9.54 -13.76
CA ASP A 33 -0.13 8.96 -14.23
C ASP A 33 -0.05 7.45 -14.54
N ASN A 34 1.15 6.94 -14.84
CA ASN A 34 1.40 5.54 -15.17
C ASN A 34 1.97 4.73 -14.00
N ILE A 35 1.83 5.20 -12.77
CA ILE A 35 2.48 4.62 -11.60
C ILE A 35 2.06 3.15 -11.36
N ASP A 36 0.85 2.77 -11.75
CA ASP A 36 0.36 1.40 -11.67
C ASP A 36 0.69 0.52 -12.90
N LYS A 37 1.44 1.05 -13.86
CA LYS A 37 1.80 0.34 -15.11
C LYS A 37 3.20 -0.26 -15.10
N ILE A 38 3.99 -0.02 -14.07
CA ILE A 38 5.38 -0.46 -13.97
C ILE A 38 5.46 -1.60 -12.96
N ASN A 39 6.03 -2.74 -13.35
CA ASN A 39 6.17 -3.91 -12.50
C ASN A 39 7.34 -3.78 -11.51
N GLY A 40 7.20 -4.46 -10.39
CA GLY A 40 8.23 -4.50 -9.34
C GLY A 40 8.39 -3.16 -8.61
N SER A 41 9.55 -2.96 -8.00
CA SER A 41 9.90 -1.72 -7.32
C SER A 41 10.26 -0.64 -8.34
N HIS A 42 9.58 0.50 -8.25
CA HIS A 42 9.79 1.64 -9.16
C HIS A 42 9.64 2.97 -8.42
N ASN A 43 10.45 3.13 -7.38
CA ASN A 43 10.47 4.33 -6.58
C ASN A 43 10.85 5.56 -7.41
N GLY A 44 10.28 6.70 -7.05
CA GLY A 44 10.63 8.00 -7.62
C GLY A 44 11.12 8.97 -6.54
N GLU A 45 11.30 10.22 -6.94
CA GLU A 45 11.62 11.28 -5.99
C GLU A 45 10.40 11.54 -5.09
N GLY A 46 10.59 11.33 -3.80
CA GLY A 46 9.56 11.57 -2.78
C GLY A 46 8.48 10.49 -2.65
N TYR A 47 8.59 9.37 -3.35
CA TYR A 47 7.65 8.26 -3.18
C TYR A 47 8.31 6.88 -3.33
N ILE A 48 7.67 5.89 -2.73
CA ILE A 48 7.95 4.47 -2.94
C ILE A 48 6.79 3.88 -3.73
N ALA A 49 7.07 3.09 -4.76
CA ALA A 49 6.06 2.37 -5.52
C ALA A 49 6.47 0.93 -5.76
N TYR A 50 5.53 0.03 -5.60
CA TYR A 50 5.76 -1.41 -5.78
C TYR A 50 4.54 -2.08 -6.40
N THR A 51 4.74 -2.72 -7.54
CA THR A 51 3.70 -3.47 -8.25
C THR A 51 4.02 -4.95 -8.22
N PHE A 52 3.03 -5.75 -7.82
CA PHE A 52 3.13 -7.20 -7.77
C PHE A 52 1.79 -7.85 -8.11
N TYR A 53 1.83 -9.17 -8.29
CA TYR A 53 0.68 -9.99 -8.65
C TYR A 53 0.46 -11.10 -7.64
N LEU A 54 -0.78 -11.29 -7.23
CA LEU A 54 -1.24 -12.46 -6.48
C LEU A 54 -1.93 -13.41 -7.45
N ILE A 55 -1.40 -14.61 -7.58
CA ILE A 55 -1.83 -15.56 -8.60
C ILE A 55 -2.33 -16.83 -7.94
N ASN A 56 -3.52 -17.29 -8.31
CA ASN A 56 -4.01 -18.61 -7.91
C ASN A 56 -3.34 -19.68 -8.78
N SER A 57 -2.27 -20.27 -8.29
CA SER A 57 -1.56 -21.37 -8.95
C SER A 57 -2.12 -22.77 -8.63
N GLY A 58 -3.21 -22.82 -7.84
CA GLY A 58 -3.92 -24.05 -7.50
C GLY A 58 -4.92 -24.49 -8.58
N LYS A 59 -5.67 -25.53 -8.27
CA LYS A 59 -6.70 -26.12 -9.16
C LYS A 59 -8.11 -25.71 -8.78
N ASP A 60 -8.30 -25.16 -7.61
CA ASP A 60 -9.61 -24.79 -7.05
C ASP A 60 -9.75 -23.27 -6.97
N THR A 61 -10.98 -22.79 -7.05
CA THR A 61 -11.30 -21.39 -6.77
C THR A 61 -11.12 -21.15 -5.28
N LEU A 62 -10.46 -20.04 -4.94
CA LEU A 62 -10.21 -19.65 -3.55
C LEU A 62 -10.66 -18.21 -3.28
N SER A 63 -10.82 -17.89 -2.02
CA SER A 63 -10.95 -16.54 -1.51
C SER A 63 -9.75 -16.22 -0.62
N TYR A 64 -9.37 -14.94 -0.51
CA TYR A 64 -8.30 -14.53 0.37
C TYR A 64 -8.59 -13.20 1.04
N ASP A 65 -8.04 -13.03 2.23
CA ASP A 65 -7.97 -11.74 2.93
C ASP A 65 -6.64 -11.06 2.62
N SER A 66 -6.68 -9.77 2.33
CA SER A 66 -5.53 -8.89 2.26
C SER A 66 -5.55 -7.92 3.44
N GLU A 67 -4.38 -7.67 4.03
CA GLU A 67 -4.22 -6.78 5.17
C GLU A 67 -2.93 -5.99 5.01
N MET A 68 -2.99 -4.67 5.25
CA MET A 68 -1.80 -3.83 5.32
C MET A 68 -1.64 -3.30 6.73
N THR A 69 -0.52 -3.64 7.35
CA THR A 69 -0.19 -3.29 8.75
C THR A 69 0.83 -2.16 8.82
N ILE A 70 0.77 -1.42 9.91
CA ILE A 70 1.68 -0.31 10.25
C ILE A 70 2.54 -0.74 11.42
N GLU A 71 3.86 -0.64 11.27
CA GLU A 71 4.83 -1.01 12.28
C GLU A 71 5.88 0.09 12.47
N ASN A 72 6.43 0.19 13.69
CA ASN A 72 7.62 0.99 13.99
C ASN A 72 7.53 2.48 13.60
N VAL A 73 6.41 3.13 13.87
CA VAL A 73 6.26 4.57 13.65
C VAL A 73 7.13 5.36 14.63
N THR A 74 7.93 6.27 14.10
CA THR A 74 8.71 7.24 14.88
C THR A 74 8.40 8.67 14.45
N ASN A 75 8.59 9.64 15.36
CA ASN A 75 8.39 11.07 15.12
C ASN A 75 6.98 11.46 14.63
N GLY A 76 5.99 10.57 14.76
CA GLY A 76 4.64 10.84 14.27
C GLY A 76 4.55 10.98 12.73
N VAL A 77 5.45 10.36 11.97
CA VAL A 77 5.48 10.46 10.51
C VAL A 77 4.20 9.93 9.86
N ASP A 78 3.49 9.03 10.52
CA ASP A 78 2.21 8.49 10.07
C ASP A 78 1.10 9.54 9.92
N GLU A 79 1.22 10.69 10.59
CA GLU A 79 0.25 11.79 10.47
C GLU A 79 0.19 12.38 9.06
N ALA A 80 1.31 12.44 8.35
CA ALA A 80 1.41 13.01 7.00
C ALA A 80 1.65 11.98 5.89
N ILE A 81 1.75 10.71 6.21
CA ILE A 81 1.89 9.63 5.22
C ILE A 81 0.57 9.42 4.46
N ARG A 82 0.70 9.17 3.16
CA ARG A 82 -0.38 8.64 2.33
C ARG A 82 0.01 7.28 1.77
N VAL A 83 -0.96 6.40 1.69
CA VAL A 83 -0.86 5.10 1.04
C VAL A 83 -1.89 5.02 -0.05
N GLU A 84 -1.46 4.90 -1.29
CA GLU A 84 -2.33 4.69 -2.43
C GLU A 84 -2.24 3.22 -2.85
N LEU A 85 -3.38 2.56 -2.89
CA LEU A 85 -3.49 1.16 -3.27
C LEU A 85 -4.29 1.03 -4.55
N PHE A 86 -3.66 0.46 -5.57
CA PHE A 86 -4.36 0.02 -6.77
C PHE A 86 -4.61 -1.49 -6.67
N VAL A 87 -5.84 -1.89 -6.90
CA VAL A 87 -6.22 -3.30 -7.03
C VAL A 87 -6.90 -3.46 -8.39
N ASN A 88 -6.26 -4.16 -9.29
CA ASN A 88 -6.74 -4.33 -10.67
C ASN A 88 -7.07 -2.99 -11.38
N GLY A 89 -6.29 -1.95 -11.10
CA GLY A 89 -6.47 -0.61 -11.67
C GLY A 89 -7.42 0.31 -10.89
N GLU A 90 -8.13 -0.19 -9.89
CA GLU A 90 -8.96 0.64 -9.01
C GLU A 90 -8.13 1.23 -7.87
N LYS A 91 -8.14 2.54 -7.76
CA LYS A 91 -7.33 3.31 -6.82
C LYS A 91 -8.11 3.68 -5.55
N THR A 92 -7.45 3.54 -4.41
CA THR A 92 -7.92 4.04 -3.11
C THR A 92 -6.75 4.71 -2.39
N VAL A 93 -6.94 5.95 -1.93
CA VAL A 93 -5.95 6.69 -1.13
C VAL A 93 -6.34 6.62 0.34
N TYR A 94 -5.40 6.18 1.17
CA TYR A 94 -5.55 6.07 2.61
C TYR A 94 -4.65 7.08 3.33
N GLY A 95 -5.16 7.65 4.40
CA GLY A 95 -4.41 8.47 5.33
C GLY A 95 -4.92 8.31 6.75
N LYS A 96 -4.11 8.69 7.72
CA LYS A 96 -4.54 8.73 9.12
C LYS A 96 -5.64 9.79 9.30
N THR A 97 -6.56 9.58 10.22
CA THR A 97 -7.52 10.60 10.66
C THR A 97 -6.79 11.87 11.05
N LYS A 98 -7.32 13.03 10.68
CA LYS A 98 -6.76 14.34 11.08
C LYS A 98 -6.40 14.37 12.54
N SER A 99 -5.28 14.98 12.88
CA SER A 99 -4.77 15.06 14.24
C SER A 99 -5.71 15.78 15.22
N ASP A 100 -6.58 16.67 14.71
CA ASP A 100 -7.62 17.35 15.49
C ASP A 100 -8.88 16.48 15.72
N GLY A 101 -8.92 15.27 15.19
CA GLY A 101 -10.06 14.35 15.30
C GLY A 101 -11.28 14.71 14.45
N SER A 102 -11.18 15.69 13.54
CA SER A 102 -12.31 16.15 12.73
C SER A 102 -12.70 15.22 11.57
N GLY A 103 -11.95 14.14 11.37
CA GLY A 103 -12.25 13.12 10.37
C GLY A 103 -11.15 12.92 9.34
N LYS A 104 -11.54 12.46 8.18
CA LYS A 104 -10.68 12.07 7.07
C LYS A 104 -9.99 13.27 6.43
N GLU A 105 -8.73 13.10 6.02
CA GLU A 105 -8.02 14.06 5.18
C GLU A 105 -8.73 14.26 3.84
N SER A 106 -8.73 15.49 3.32
CA SER A 106 -9.51 15.85 2.13
C SER A 106 -9.01 15.18 0.84
N ASP A 107 -7.73 14.83 0.80
CA ASP A 107 -7.08 14.14 -0.32
C ASP A 107 -7.18 12.61 -0.22
N CYS A 108 -7.75 12.07 0.84
CA CYS A 108 -7.91 10.64 1.05
C CYS A 108 -9.32 10.15 0.72
N ASP A 109 -9.41 8.93 0.21
CA ASP A 109 -10.68 8.22 0.02
C ASP A 109 -11.15 7.56 1.31
N LYS A 110 -10.21 7.04 2.09
CA LYS A 110 -10.46 6.33 3.36
C LYS A 110 -9.44 6.69 4.42
N GLU A 111 -9.85 6.56 5.68
CA GLU A 111 -8.96 6.60 6.84
C GLU A 111 -8.22 5.27 7.03
N PHE A 112 -7.06 5.29 7.68
CA PHE A 112 -6.47 4.08 8.22
C PHE A 112 -7.46 3.38 9.16
N ALA A 113 -7.54 2.07 9.07
CA ALA A 113 -8.46 1.28 9.91
C ALA A 113 -8.17 1.42 11.41
N SER A 114 -6.87 1.57 11.76
CA SER A 114 -6.39 1.81 13.12
C SER A 114 -4.98 2.39 13.11
N SER A 115 -4.40 2.62 14.27
CA SER A 115 -2.99 3.03 14.41
C SER A 115 -1.99 1.96 13.94
N THR A 116 -2.42 0.71 13.78
CA THR A 116 -1.59 -0.43 13.38
C THR A 116 -2.03 -1.08 12.08
N GLU A 117 -3.10 -0.60 11.46
CA GLU A 117 -3.65 -1.18 10.25
C GLU A 117 -4.14 -0.09 9.28
N VAL A 118 -3.65 -0.14 8.04
CA VAL A 118 -4.12 0.74 6.96
C VAL A 118 -5.47 0.25 6.45
N MET A 119 -5.54 -1.03 6.05
CA MET A 119 -6.72 -1.62 5.45
C MET A 119 -6.76 -3.13 5.65
N LYS A 120 -7.96 -3.67 5.54
CA LYS A 120 -8.24 -5.09 5.43
C LYS A 120 -9.40 -5.28 4.45
N ASP A 121 -9.24 -6.21 3.52
CA ASP A 121 -10.26 -6.50 2.52
C ASP A 121 -10.30 -7.99 2.17
N ARG A 122 -11.42 -8.45 1.60
CA ARG A 122 -11.61 -9.81 1.14
C ARG A 122 -11.85 -9.86 -0.34
N ARG A 123 -11.04 -10.66 -1.04
CA ARG A 123 -11.23 -11.02 -2.43
C ARG A 123 -11.93 -12.37 -2.52
N GLU A 124 -13.14 -12.35 -3.06
CA GLU A 124 -13.93 -13.55 -3.28
C GLU A 124 -13.66 -14.18 -4.65
N LYS A 125 -13.62 -15.50 -4.69
CA LYS A 125 -13.67 -16.29 -5.93
C LYS A 125 -12.56 -16.00 -6.94
N LEU A 126 -11.30 -16.07 -6.51
CA LEU A 126 -10.17 -16.09 -7.44
C LEU A 126 -10.04 -17.49 -8.04
N GLY A 127 -10.34 -17.64 -9.32
CA GLY A 127 -10.28 -18.92 -10.02
C GLY A 127 -8.86 -19.41 -10.33
N PRO A 128 -8.71 -20.68 -10.70
CA PRO A 128 -7.40 -21.22 -11.11
C PRO A 128 -6.77 -20.43 -12.25
N GLY A 129 -5.51 -20.04 -12.11
CA GLY A 129 -4.77 -19.22 -13.08
C GLY A 129 -5.14 -17.74 -13.11
N GLU A 130 -6.18 -17.35 -12.39
CA GLU A 130 -6.50 -15.93 -12.24
C GLU A 130 -5.48 -15.21 -11.36
N LYS A 131 -5.35 -13.91 -11.60
CA LYS A 131 -4.41 -13.04 -10.88
C LYS A 131 -5.04 -11.70 -10.56
N ASP A 132 -4.71 -11.19 -9.40
CA ASP A 132 -4.99 -9.83 -9.00
C ASP A 132 -3.69 -9.01 -9.02
N LYS A 133 -3.75 -7.81 -9.57
CA LYS A 133 -2.64 -6.86 -9.63
C LYS A 133 -2.76 -5.86 -8.51
N TYR A 134 -1.68 -5.70 -7.77
CA TYR A 134 -1.55 -4.72 -6.70
C TYR A 134 -0.44 -3.72 -7.03
N THR A 135 -0.70 -2.44 -6.83
CA THR A 135 0.33 -1.42 -6.78
C THR A 135 0.16 -0.64 -5.49
N VAL A 136 1.22 -0.59 -4.69
CA VAL A 136 1.26 0.18 -3.44
C VAL A 136 2.17 1.38 -3.67
N VAL A 137 1.66 2.58 -3.39
CA VAL A 137 2.42 3.83 -3.47
C VAL A 137 2.37 4.50 -2.11
N ILE A 138 3.52 4.97 -1.62
CA ILE A 138 3.65 5.59 -0.31
C ILE A 138 4.42 6.89 -0.46
N TRP A 139 3.89 7.98 0.10
CA TRP A 139 4.57 9.28 0.12
C TRP A 139 4.24 10.08 1.38
N LEU A 140 5.04 11.10 1.62
CA LEU A 140 4.78 12.14 2.62
C LEU A 140 4.05 13.30 1.93
N GLU A 141 2.81 13.57 2.33
CA GLU A 141 1.99 14.63 1.75
C GLU A 141 2.43 16.00 2.25
N GLY A 142 3.10 16.75 1.38
CA GLY A 142 3.65 18.07 1.71
C GLY A 142 2.59 19.14 2.02
N ASN A 143 1.36 18.95 1.56
CA ASN A 143 0.24 19.86 1.81
C ASN A 143 -0.51 19.53 3.10
N ASP A 144 -0.16 18.43 3.79
CA ASP A 144 -0.75 18.09 5.07
C ASP A 144 -0.30 19.06 6.16
N PRO A 145 -1.22 19.66 6.94
CA PRO A 145 -0.87 20.54 8.06
C PRO A 145 0.02 19.90 9.13
N ASP A 146 -0.02 18.57 9.24
CA ASP A 146 0.80 17.78 10.16
C ASP A 146 2.19 17.47 9.61
N CYS A 147 2.45 17.80 8.34
CA CYS A 147 3.77 17.70 7.71
C CYS A 147 4.67 18.85 8.17
N VAL A 148 5.11 18.77 9.41
CA VAL A 148 5.91 19.78 10.10
C VAL A 148 7.30 19.26 10.47
N ASP A 149 8.21 20.14 10.87
CA ASP A 149 9.61 19.81 11.16
C ASP A 149 9.80 18.66 12.16
N LYS A 150 8.87 18.44 13.08
CA LYS A 150 8.95 17.35 14.07
C LYS A 150 8.95 15.96 13.48
N ILE A 151 8.39 15.78 12.26
CA ILE A 151 8.35 14.47 11.59
C ILE A 151 9.60 14.17 10.77
N ILE A 152 10.50 15.14 10.60
CA ILE A 152 11.76 14.97 9.87
C ILE A 152 12.58 13.84 10.51
N GLY A 153 13.08 12.94 9.69
CA GLY A 153 13.83 11.76 10.15
C GLY A 153 12.94 10.67 10.75
N GLY A 154 11.62 10.83 10.72
CA GLY A 154 10.68 9.81 11.15
C GLY A 154 10.76 8.58 10.24
N THR A 155 10.46 7.41 10.81
CA THR A 155 10.45 6.13 10.10
C THR A 155 9.13 5.42 10.30
N MET A 156 8.69 4.69 9.30
CA MET A 156 7.51 3.86 9.35
C MET A 156 7.73 2.61 8.49
N LYS A 157 7.27 1.47 8.97
CA LYS A 157 7.28 0.22 8.20
C LYS A 157 5.85 -0.20 7.92
N LEU A 158 5.56 -0.51 6.66
CA LEU A 158 4.31 -1.12 6.21
C LEU A 158 4.55 -2.57 5.81
N GLY A 159 3.66 -3.45 6.24
CA GLY A 159 3.62 -4.83 5.81
C GLY A 159 2.31 -5.13 5.09
N MET A 160 2.34 -5.93 4.04
CA MET A 160 1.15 -6.43 3.38
C MET A 160 1.11 -7.94 3.42
N ASN A 161 0.01 -8.49 3.93
CA ASN A 161 -0.20 -9.92 4.13
C ASN A 161 -1.42 -10.40 3.36
N PHE A 162 -1.32 -11.63 2.86
CA PHE A 162 -2.41 -12.33 2.17
C PHE A 162 -2.64 -13.68 2.85
N LYS A 163 -3.89 -13.97 3.16
CA LYS A 163 -4.27 -15.22 3.79
C LYS A 163 -5.43 -15.88 3.04
N ILE A 164 -5.23 -17.11 2.60
CA ILE A 164 -6.30 -17.91 2.00
C ILE A 164 -7.38 -18.15 3.06
N VAL A 165 -8.62 -17.89 2.66
CA VAL A 165 -9.81 -18.20 3.47
C VAL A 165 -10.27 -19.60 3.09
N GLU A 166 -10.27 -20.51 4.07
CA GLU A 166 -10.82 -21.86 3.89
C GLU A 166 -12.34 -21.76 3.75
N THR A 167 -12.88 -22.30 2.67
CA THR A 167 -14.31 -22.52 2.53
C THR A 167 -14.70 -23.72 3.38
N THR A 168 -15.43 -23.48 4.46
CA THR A 168 -16.13 -24.53 5.23
C THR A 168 -17.30 -25.08 4.45
#